data_9e3e497f278c045558106ee8e76f19cb
#
_entry.id   9e3e497f278c045558106ee8e76f19cb
#
_cell.length_a   1.000
_cell.length_b   1.000
_cell.length_c   1.000
_cell.angle_alpha   90.00
_cell.angle_beta   90.00
_cell.angle_gamma   90.00
#
_symmetry.space_group_name_H-M   'P 1'
#
loop_
_entity.id
_entity.type
_entity.pdbx_description
1 polymer ?
#
loop_
_entity_poly.entity_id
_entity_poly.type
_entity_poly.pdbx_seq_one_letter_code
_entity_poly.pdbx_strand_id
1 'polypeptide(L)'
;MLAIKKLNNNAVLCRDGQGRDVIAMGRGVGFGGEFPRELPLSKIEHTFYDIDPKGQDVMRDLPSEIVMFTAKVMDIVANELPYDLSTKATLFMADHLSFAVERAQKGFRIAMPLAYEVRETYPKEYKAAQFIVMRLEKELGERLPKEEIASIAMNLVNARVVQAIETASKPTKQFDDMLEDVTEIVESDFRIIVDRDSYDFTRYATHLRYLFKRIQAGESLNSANMQMYKNFREEFPQLAECVKHIGSYCRETWDATLSEEEEELYLMIHLNRIISKKGL
;
A
#
# COMPACT_ATOMS: atom_id res chain seq x y z
N MET A 1 -15.01 -3.30 27.00
CA MET A 1 -15.36 -2.90 25.62
C MET A 1 -16.28 -3.96 25.04
N LEU A 2 -17.32 -3.59 24.30
CA LEU A 2 -18.28 -4.56 23.74
C LEU A 2 -17.81 -5.01 22.35
N ALA A 3 -17.36 -6.25 22.23
CA ALA A 3 -17.01 -6.85 20.93
C ALA A 3 -18.30 -7.25 20.20
N ILE A 4 -18.46 -6.76 18.98
CA ILE A 4 -19.69 -6.88 18.17
C ILE A 4 -19.55 -7.97 17.11
N LYS A 5 -18.37 -8.04 16.47
CA LYS A 5 -18.12 -8.92 15.33
C LYS A 5 -16.64 -9.35 15.29
N LYS A 6 -16.41 -10.60 15.01
CA LYS A 6 -15.08 -11.11 14.71
C LYS A 6 -14.65 -10.63 13.31
N LEU A 7 -13.43 -10.10 13.20
CA LEU A 7 -12.76 -9.84 11.92
C LEU A 7 -11.81 -11.01 11.59
N ASN A 8 -10.92 -11.33 12.53
CA ASN A 8 -10.06 -12.52 12.46
C ASN A 8 -9.74 -13.02 13.88
N ASN A 9 -8.78 -13.93 14.03
CA ASN A 9 -8.46 -14.53 15.34
C ASN A 9 -7.86 -13.53 16.35
N ASN A 10 -7.30 -12.42 15.88
CA ASN A 10 -6.62 -11.42 16.69
C ASN A 10 -7.20 -10.01 16.54
N ALA A 11 -8.32 -9.87 15.82
CA ALA A 11 -9.01 -8.60 15.61
C ALA A 11 -10.53 -8.77 15.71
N VAL A 12 -11.17 -7.88 16.43
CA VAL A 12 -12.63 -7.80 16.59
C VAL A 12 -13.11 -6.37 16.44
N LEU A 13 -14.26 -6.21 15.80
CA LEU A 13 -14.98 -4.94 15.81
C LEU A 13 -15.66 -4.78 17.18
N CYS A 14 -15.40 -3.68 17.85
CA CYS A 14 -15.92 -3.36 19.16
C CYS A 14 -16.69 -2.04 19.13
N ARG A 15 -17.50 -1.84 20.17
CA ARG A 15 -18.06 -0.53 20.51
C ARG A 15 -17.44 -0.03 21.81
N ASP A 16 -16.89 1.18 21.78
CA ASP A 16 -16.30 1.80 22.97
C ASP A 16 -17.37 2.36 23.93
N GLY A 17 -16.92 2.92 25.06
CA GLY A 17 -17.83 3.52 26.06
C GLY A 17 -18.56 4.78 25.58
N GLN A 18 -18.18 5.34 24.43
CA GLN A 18 -18.83 6.51 23.80
C GLN A 18 -19.73 6.10 22.62
N GLY A 19 -19.88 4.79 22.36
CA GLY A 19 -20.71 4.26 21.29
C GLY A 19 -20.04 4.27 19.91
N ARG A 20 -18.73 4.57 19.82
CA ARG A 20 -17.98 4.57 18.56
C ARG A 20 -17.53 3.16 18.23
N ASP A 21 -17.57 2.83 16.94
CA ASP A 21 -17.02 1.58 16.44
C ASP A 21 -15.49 1.68 16.35
N VAL A 22 -14.81 0.70 16.94
CA VAL A 22 -13.35 0.59 17.00
C VAL A 22 -12.90 -0.84 16.72
N ILE A 23 -11.78 -1.04 16.06
CA ILE A 23 -11.18 -2.36 15.94
C ILE A 23 -10.23 -2.55 17.11
N ALA A 24 -10.52 -3.55 17.95
CA ALA A 24 -9.63 -3.96 19.03
C ALA A 24 -8.79 -5.16 18.57
N MET A 25 -7.48 -5.05 18.72
CA MET A 25 -6.52 -6.10 18.42
C MET A 25 -5.81 -6.57 19.67
N GLY A 26 -5.53 -7.88 19.71
CA GLY A 26 -4.78 -8.54 20.75
C GLY A 26 -4.75 -10.04 20.50
N ARG A 27 -3.78 -10.71 21.09
CA ARG A 27 -3.61 -12.14 20.86
C ARG A 27 -4.86 -12.93 21.27
N GLY A 28 -5.50 -13.55 20.27
CA GLY A 28 -6.63 -14.43 20.49
C GLY A 28 -7.93 -13.74 20.87
N VAL A 29 -8.07 -12.40 20.73
CA VAL A 29 -9.31 -11.67 21.08
C VAL A 29 -10.52 -12.12 20.25
N GLY A 30 -10.28 -12.64 19.03
CA GLY A 30 -11.33 -13.18 18.17
C GLY A 30 -11.68 -14.64 18.42
N PHE A 31 -10.98 -15.34 19.34
CA PHE A 31 -11.29 -16.72 19.66
C PHE A 31 -12.41 -16.81 20.70
N GLY A 32 -13.27 -17.80 20.49
CA GLY A 32 -14.27 -18.28 21.46
C GLY A 32 -15.49 -17.38 21.63
N GLY A 33 -16.63 -18.03 21.79
CA GLY A 33 -17.90 -17.41 22.14
C GLY A 33 -18.67 -16.79 20.98
N GLU A 34 -19.95 -16.56 21.26
CA GLU A 34 -20.85 -15.82 20.37
C GLU A 34 -20.62 -14.31 20.54
N PHE A 35 -20.93 -13.55 19.50
CA PHE A 35 -20.96 -12.08 19.53
C PHE A 35 -22.42 -11.60 19.56
N PRO A 36 -22.74 -10.51 20.28
CA PRO A 36 -21.83 -9.62 21.01
C PRO A 36 -21.40 -10.16 22.36
N ARG A 37 -20.19 -9.77 22.83
CA ARG A 37 -19.67 -10.14 24.15
C ARG A 37 -18.76 -9.07 24.74
N GLU A 38 -18.58 -9.08 26.05
CA GLU A 38 -17.61 -8.22 26.72
C GLU A 38 -16.17 -8.68 26.42
N LEU A 39 -15.32 -7.74 26.05
CA LEU A 39 -13.89 -7.95 25.87
C LEU A 39 -13.13 -7.22 26.99
N PRO A 40 -12.37 -7.96 27.83
CA PRO A 40 -11.53 -7.35 28.85
C PRO A 40 -10.46 -6.45 28.22
N LEU A 41 -10.29 -5.24 28.74
CA LEU A 41 -9.28 -4.29 28.24
C LEU A 41 -7.85 -4.85 28.34
N SER A 42 -7.58 -5.72 29.29
CA SER A 42 -6.27 -6.40 29.47
C SER A 42 -5.88 -7.32 28.30
N LYS A 43 -6.82 -7.71 27.46
CA LYS A 43 -6.57 -8.51 26.25
C LYS A 43 -6.35 -7.67 25.00
N ILE A 44 -6.56 -6.36 25.10
CA ILE A 44 -6.41 -5.44 23.97
C ILE A 44 -5.00 -4.89 23.99
N GLU A 45 -4.26 -5.12 22.93
CA GLU A 45 -2.91 -4.59 22.74
C GLU A 45 -2.93 -3.28 21.95
N HIS A 46 -3.82 -3.18 20.95
CA HIS A 46 -4.03 -1.99 20.12
C HIS A 46 -5.50 -1.76 19.78
N THR A 47 -5.83 -0.48 19.53
CA THR A 47 -7.15 -0.06 19.02
C THR A 47 -6.98 0.84 17.81
N PHE A 48 -7.81 0.61 16.80
CA PHE A 48 -7.87 1.44 15.60
C PHE A 48 -9.22 2.13 15.54
N TYR A 49 -9.19 3.44 15.43
CA TYR A 49 -10.37 4.29 15.33
C TYR A 49 -10.60 4.70 13.88
N ASP A 50 -11.84 5.10 13.56
CA ASP A 50 -12.22 5.66 12.26
C ASP A 50 -11.91 4.73 11.06
N ILE A 51 -11.96 3.41 11.28
CA ILE A 51 -11.80 2.43 10.22
C ILE A 51 -13.17 2.17 9.58
N ASP A 52 -13.31 2.60 8.34
CA ASP A 52 -14.51 2.36 7.53
C ASP A 52 -14.70 0.86 7.20
N PRO A 53 -15.89 0.45 6.69
CA PRO A 53 -16.14 -0.95 6.37
C PRO A 53 -15.12 -1.57 5.40
N LYS A 54 -14.59 -0.80 4.44
CA LYS A 54 -13.55 -1.26 3.50
C LYS A 54 -12.24 -1.53 4.23
N GLY A 55 -11.85 -0.66 5.16
CA GLY A 55 -10.68 -0.87 6.01
C GLY A 55 -10.82 -2.08 6.94
N GLN A 56 -12.05 -2.39 7.40
CA GLN A 56 -12.32 -3.61 8.16
C GLN A 56 -12.09 -4.87 7.31
N ASP A 57 -12.44 -4.85 6.02
CA ASP A 57 -12.20 -5.95 5.11
C ASP A 57 -10.69 -6.14 4.86
N VAL A 58 -9.95 -5.05 4.63
CA VAL A 58 -8.48 -5.11 4.55
C VAL A 58 -7.87 -5.71 5.82
N MET A 59 -8.30 -5.23 6.99
CA MET A 59 -7.81 -5.74 8.29
C MET A 59 -8.08 -7.24 8.49
N ARG A 60 -9.17 -7.76 7.93
CA ARG A 60 -9.53 -9.18 8.01
C ARG A 60 -8.56 -10.05 7.21
N ASP A 61 -8.14 -9.56 6.04
CA ASP A 61 -7.33 -10.31 5.07
C ASP A 61 -5.83 -10.24 5.37
N LEU A 62 -5.38 -9.25 6.15
CA LEU A 62 -3.97 -9.07 6.47
C LEU A 62 -3.48 -10.08 7.51
N PRO A 63 -2.22 -10.57 7.40
CA PRO A 63 -1.59 -11.38 8.43
C PRO A 63 -1.54 -10.64 9.77
N SER A 64 -2.14 -11.22 10.81
CA SER A 64 -2.26 -10.57 12.11
C SER A 64 -0.91 -10.16 12.71
N GLU A 65 0.14 -10.95 12.45
CA GLU A 65 1.50 -10.67 12.93
C GLU A 65 2.06 -9.39 12.32
N ILE A 66 1.84 -9.19 11.03
CA ILE A 66 2.25 -7.96 10.32
C ILE A 66 1.47 -6.76 10.87
N VAL A 67 0.15 -6.89 11.07
CA VAL A 67 -0.66 -5.78 11.60
C VAL A 67 -0.23 -5.41 13.01
N MET A 68 -0.01 -6.39 13.90
CA MET A 68 0.45 -6.15 15.27
C MET A 68 1.86 -5.54 15.31
N PHE A 69 2.76 -6.05 14.49
CA PHE A 69 4.09 -5.47 14.32
C PHE A 69 3.99 -4.01 13.87
N THR A 70 3.19 -3.77 12.81
CA THR A 70 3.05 -2.44 12.23
C THR A 70 2.47 -1.46 13.22
N ALA A 71 1.46 -1.85 14.00
CA ALA A 71 0.90 -0.99 15.04
C ALA A 71 1.99 -0.54 16.03
N LYS A 72 2.78 -1.49 16.55
CA LYS A 72 3.87 -1.20 17.51
C LYS A 72 4.96 -0.28 16.92
N VAL A 73 5.39 -0.56 15.69
CA VAL A 73 6.47 0.21 15.08
C VAL A 73 6.01 1.60 14.66
N MET A 74 4.76 1.73 14.22
CA MET A 74 4.19 3.03 13.82
C MET A 74 3.98 3.96 15.01
N ASP A 75 3.65 3.44 16.20
CA ASP A 75 3.62 4.24 17.44
C ASP A 75 4.98 4.88 17.73
N ILE A 76 6.08 4.15 17.51
CA ILE A 76 7.43 4.68 17.68
C ILE A 76 7.75 5.72 16.61
N VAL A 77 7.48 5.38 15.34
CA VAL A 77 7.76 6.24 14.19
C VAL A 77 6.97 7.55 14.24
N ALA A 78 5.70 7.50 14.65
CA ALA A 78 4.87 8.69 14.77
C ALA A 78 5.47 9.73 15.76
N ASN A 79 6.11 9.27 16.84
CA ASN A 79 6.75 10.15 17.81
C ASN A 79 8.08 10.77 17.31
N GLU A 80 8.72 10.16 16.31
CA GLU A 80 9.98 10.65 15.73
C GLU A 80 9.78 11.59 14.53
N LEU A 81 8.59 11.60 13.95
CA LEU A 81 8.27 12.45 12.81
C LEU A 81 7.80 13.84 13.28
N PRO A 82 8.11 14.92 12.54
CA PRO A 82 7.78 16.29 12.93
C PRO A 82 6.33 16.70 12.60
N TYR A 83 5.46 15.77 12.31
CA TYR A 83 4.06 15.97 11.91
C TYR A 83 3.22 14.76 12.31
N ASP A 84 1.92 14.96 12.38
CA ASP A 84 0.98 13.90 12.70
C ASP A 84 0.71 13.00 11.47
N LEU A 85 0.59 11.71 11.71
CA LEU A 85 0.17 10.73 10.73
C LEU A 85 -1.37 10.57 10.77
N SER A 86 -1.97 10.29 9.63
CA SER A 86 -3.41 10.03 9.55
C SER A 86 -3.79 8.80 10.37
N THR A 87 -5.02 8.75 10.88
CA THR A 87 -5.55 7.60 11.63
C THR A 87 -5.50 6.29 10.85
N LYS A 88 -5.47 6.37 9.52
CA LYS A 88 -5.37 5.22 8.61
C LYS A 88 -3.92 4.82 8.27
N ALA A 89 -2.91 5.62 8.67
CA ALA A 89 -1.50 5.40 8.31
C ALA A 89 -1.01 4.00 8.68
N THR A 90 -1.35 3.52 9.86
CA THR A 90 -0.95 2.19 10.34
C THR A 90 -1.54 1.07 9.49
N LEU A 91 -2.80 1.19 9.08
CA LEU A 91 -3.44 0.20 8.22
C LEU A 91 -2.82 0.18 6.81
N PHE A 92 -2.58 1.36 6.22
CA PHE A 92 -1.89 1.46 4.93
C PHE A 92 -0.47 0.88 4.99
N MET A 93 0.26 1.15 6.06
CA MET A 93 1.59 0.60 6.25
C MET A 93 1.55 -0.92 6.44
N ALA A 94 0.60 -1.47 7.20
CA ALA A 94 0.44 -2.90 7.39
C ALA A 94 0.15 -3.63 6.07
N ASP A 95 -0.72 -3.06 5.25
CA ASP A 95 -1.02 -3.58 3.93
C ASP A 95 0.22 -3.51 3.00
N HIS A 96 0.97 -2.40 3.03
CA HIS A 96 2.21 -2.28 2.26
C HIS A 96 3.26 -3.30 2.70
N LEU A 97 3.51 -3.44 4.00
CA LEU A 97 4.50 -4.38 4.53
C LEU A 97 4.11 -5.83 4.24
N SER A 98 2.83 -6.18 4.36
CA SER A 98 2.33 -7.52 4.02
C SER A 98 2.66 -7.87 2.56
N PHE A 99 2.39 -6.94 1.65
CA PHE A 99 2.67 -7.14 0.23
C PHE A 99 4.16 -7.14 -0.09
N ALA A 100 4.96 -6.29 0.59
CA ALA A 100 6.42 -6.27 0.44
C ALA A 100 7.06 -7.60 0.90
N VAL A 101 6.59 -8.16 2.02
CA VAL A 101 7.03 -9.47 2.52
C VAL A 101 6.67 -10.58 1.53
N GLU A 102 5.44 -10.61 1.04
CA GLU A 102 5.01 -11.61 0.05
C GLU A 102 5.87 -11.57 -1.22
N ARG A 103 6.16 -10.36 -1.75
CA ARG A 103 7.06 -10.19 -2.89
C ARG A 103 8.47 -10.68 -2.60
N ALA A 104 9.02 -10.31 -1.44
CA ALA A 104 10.36 -10.72 -1.04
C ALA A 104 10.50 -12.24 -0.93
N GLN A 105 9.49 -12.91 -0.36
CA GLN A 105 9.44 -14.37 -0.25
C GLN A 105 9.36 -15.06 -1.64
N LYS A 106 8.69 -14.42 -2.60
CA LYS A 106 8.64 -14.87 -4.00
C LYS A 106 9.90 -14.48 -4.81
N GLY A 107 10.88 -13.83 -4.18
CA GLY A 107 12.11 -13.39 -4.82
C GLY A 107 11.98 -12.12 -5.68
N PHE A 108 10.87 -11.41 -5.57
CA PHE A 108 10.60 -10.19 -6.33
C PHE A 108 11.31 -8.99 -5.72
N ARG A 109 12.12 -8.30 -6.52
CA ARG A 109 12.78 -7.05 -6.16
C ARG A 109 12.27 -5.95 -7.06
N ILE A 110 11.58 -4.99 -6.49
CA ILE A 110 11.12 -3.81 -7.22
C ILE A 110 12.06 -2.67 -6.86
N ALA A 111 12.84 -2.21 -7.82
CA ALA A 111 13.65 -1.02 -7.63
C ALA A 111 12.73 0.22 -7.59
N MET A 112 12.93 1.10 -6.62
CA MET A 112 12.31 2.42 -6.64
C MET A 112 13.31 3.40 -7.26
N PRO A 113 13.07 3.88 -8.48
CA PRO A 113 14.05 4.67 -9.23
C PRO A 113 14.48 5.95 -8.53
N LEU A 114 13.53 6.55 -7.80
CA LEU A 114 13.74 7.78 -7.05
C LEU A 114 14.25 7.54 -5.62
N ALA A 115 14.80 6.36 -5.31
CA ALA A 115 15.24 6.03 -3.95
C ALA A 115 16.30 7.04 -3.42
N TYR A 116 17.18 7.53 -4.31
CA TYR A 116 18.13 8.57 -3.96
C TYR A 116 17.43 9.89 -3.65
N GLU A 117 16.51 10.32 -4.51
CA GLU A 117 15.74 11.56 -4.33
C GLU A 117 14.88 11.50 -3.06
N VAL A 118 14.23 10.37 -2.80
CA VAL A 118 13.46 10.15 -1.57
C VAL A 118 14.35 10.31 -0.34
N ARG A 119 15.56 9.74 -0.38
CA ARG A 119 16.51 9.86 0.75
C ARG A 119 16.94 11.30 1.00
N GLU A 120 17.20 12.07 -0.05
CA GLU A 120 17.65 13.48 0.07
C GLU A 120 16.49 14.42 0.43
N THR A 121 15.31 14.19 -0.14
CA THR A 121 14.14 15.05 0.07
C THR A 121 13.41 14.76 1.37
N TYR A 122 13.37 13.49 1.79
CA TYR A 122 12.64 13.01 2.96
C TYR A 122 13.54 12.20 3.92
N PRO A 123 14.64 12.78 4.42
CA PRO A 123 15.65 12.05 5.21
C PRO A 123 15.11 11.48 6.52
N LYS A 124 14.11 12.12 7.14
CA LYS A 124 13.49 11.64 8.38
C LYS A 124 12.63 10.40 8.12
N GLU A 125 11.80 10.44 7.10
CA GLU A 125 10.96 9.33 6.69
C GLU A 125 11.80 8.16 6.17
N TYR A 126 12.88 8.45 5.45
CA TYR A 126 13.80 7.43 5.00
C TYR A 126 14.49 6.73 6.18
N LYS A 127 14.92 7.47 7.21
CA LYS A 127 15.47 6.91 8.45
C LYS A 127 14.42 6.09 9.21
N ALA A 128 13.19 6.57 9.30
CA ALA A 128 12.08 5.83 9.90
C ALA A 128 11.79 4.53 9.13
N ALA A 129 11.83 4.56 7.81
CA ALA A 129 11.67 3.38 6.97
C ALA A 129 12.80 2.36 7.18
N GLN A 130 14.05 2.80 7.30
CA GLN A 130 15.17 1.92 7.67
C GLN A 130 14.94 1.24 9.02
N PHE A 131 14.43 2.01 10.00
CA PHE A 131 14.08 1.47 11.31
C PHE A 131 12.99 0.42 11.23
N ILE A 132 11.92 0.67 10.45
CA ILE A 132 10.83 -0.30 10.22
C ILE A 132 11.38 -1.60 9.63
N VAL A 133 12.20 -1.52 8.57
CA VAL A 133 12.78 -2.71 7.90
C VAL A 133 13.68 -3.49 8.85
N MET A 134 14.54 -2.81 9.60
CA MET A 134 15.40 -3.46 10.60
C MET A 134 14.58 -4.17 11.70
N ARG A 135 13.52 -3.54 12.18
CA ARG A 135 12.65 -4.13 13.21
C ARG A 135 11.84 -5.31 12.68
N LEU A 136 11.39 -5.24 11.43
CA LEU A 136 10.67 -6.33 10.76
C LEU A 136 11.55 -7.59 10.69
N GLU A 137 12.80 -7.45 10.24
CA GLU A 137 13.75 -8.56 10.21
C GLU A 137 14.00 -9.11 11.62
N LYS A 138 14.21 -8.25 12.60
CA LYS A 138 14.52 -8.66 13.97
C LYS A 138 13.35 -9.37 14.68
N GLU A 139 12.12 -8.91 14.49
CA GLU A 139 10.96 -9.38 15.24
C GLU A 139 10.20 -10.51 14.55
N LEU A 140 10.10 -10.46 13.22
CA LEU A 140 9.36 -11.45 12.43
C LEU A 140 10.25 -12.34 11.56
N GLY A 141 11.56 -12.05 11.48
CA GLY A 141 12.48 -12.79 10.61
C GLY A 141 12.36 -12.46 9.13
N GLU A 142 11.52 -11.50 8.76
CA GLU A 142 11.21 -11.15 7.37
C GLU A 142 12.22 -10.15 6.83
N ARG A 143 12.94 -10.54 5.79
CA ARG A 143 13.96 -9.70 5.13
C ARG A 143 13.39 -9.02 3.91
N LEU A 144 13.36 -7.69 3.95
CA LEU A 144 13.00 -6.89 2.79
C LEU A 144 14.25 -6.43 2.01
N PRO A 145 14.17 -6.37 0.67
CA PRO A 145 15.18 -5.72 -0.16
C PRO A 145 15.38 -4.25 0.25
N LYS A 146 16.60 -3.72 0.07
CA LYS A 146 16.90 -2.32 0.41
C LYS A 146 16.07 -1.31 -0.39
N GLU A 147 15.64 -1.70 -1.56
CA GLU A 147 14.79 -0.95 -2.47
C GLU A 147 13.43 -0.61 -1.84
N GLU A 148 12.93 -1.45 -0.93
CA GLU A 148 11.67 -1.22 -0.21
C GLU A 148 11.74 -0.06 0.79
N ILE A 149 12.93 0.34 1.24
CA ILE A 149 13.09 1.45 2.20
C ILE A 149 12.50 2.74 1.63
N ALA A 150 12.75 3.05 0.37
CA ALA A 150 12.22 4.25 -0.27
C ALA A 150 10.69 4.18 -0.42
N SER A 151 10.15 3.02 -0.77
CA SER A 151 8.70 2.81 -0.86
C SER A 151 8.01 2.99 0.50
N ILE A 152 8.58 2.43 1.56
CA ILE A 152 8.09 2.61 2.94
C ILE A 152 8.17 4.08 3.36
N ALA A 153 9.28 4.77 3.07
CA ALA A 153 9.44 6.19 3.35
C ALA A 153 8.35 7.02 2.67
N MET A 154 8.04 6.72 1.42
CA MET A 154 6.98 7.41 0.69
C MET A 154 5.57 7.12 1.23
N ASN A 155 5.32 5.91 1.76
CA ASN A 155 4.08 5.66 2.48
C ASN A 155 3.95 6.57 3.71
N LEU A 156 5.03 6.82 4.46
CA LEU A 156 5.02 7.76 5.58
C LEU A 156 4.76 9.19 5.11
N VAL A 157 5.41 9.63 4.01
CA VAL A 157 5.17 10.94 3.40
C VAL A 157 3.71 11.14 3.03
N ASN A 158 3.10 10.14 2.37
CA ASN A 158 1.71 10.20 1.93
C ASN A 158 0.70 10.09 3.10
N ALA A 159 1.13 9.54 4.23
CA ALA A 159 0.30 9.40 5.43
C ALA A 159 0.26 10.66 6.31
N ARG A 160 0.93 11.75 5.95
CA ARG A 160 0.88 13.02 6.69
C ARG A 160 -0.55 13.53 6.79
N VAL A 161 -0.94 13.98 7.96
CA VAL A 161 -2.13 14.83 8.08
C VAL A 161 -1.77 16.17 7.44
N VAL A 162 -2.23 16.37 6.22
CA VAL A 162 -2.16 17.67 5.58
C VAL A 162 -3.26 18.52 6.23
N GLN A 163 -2.92 19.23 7.30
CA GLN A 163 -3.69 20.45 7.60
C GLN A 163 -3.59 21.28 6.33
N ALA A 164 -4.73 21.73 5.83
CA ALA A 164 -4.88 22.46 4.58
C ALA A 164 -4.02 23.75 4.61
N ILE A 165 -2.73 23.58 4.42
CA ILE A 165 -1.77 24.62 4.08
C ILE A 165 -1.27 24.25 2.68
N GLU A 166 -1.66 25.08 1.74
CA GLU A 166 -1.37 25.07 0.31
C GLU A 166 0.13 25.14 -0.01
N THR A 167 0.93 24.12 0.30
CA THR A 167 2.34 24.07 -0.10
C THR A 167 2.89 22.69 -0.47
N ALA A 168 2.06 21.67 -0.58
CA ALA A 168 2.46 20.49 -1.35
C ALA A 168 1.87 20.67 -2.74
N SER A 169 2.72 20.55 -3.77
CA SER A 169 2.33 20.64 -5.18
C SER A 169 0.95 20.02 -5.37
N LYS A 170 -0.05 20.86 -5.71
CA LYS A 170 -1.37 20.40 -6.18
C LYS A 170 -1.07 19.29 -7.18
N PRO A 171 -1.77 18.14 -7.13
CA PRO A 171 -1.72 17.21 -8.24
C PRO A 171 -1.89 18.06 -9.48
N THR A 172 -0.93 18.01 -10.40
CA THR A 172 -1.05 18.79 -11.63
C THR A 172 -2.27 18.22 -12.33
N LYS A 173 -3.13 19.07 -12.88
CA LYS A 173 -4.29 18.64 -13.68
C LYS A 173 -3.90 17.50 -14.62
N GLN A 174 -2.71 17.56 -15.18
CA GLN A 174 -2.09 16.52 -16.01
C GLN A 174 -1.94 15.15 -15.35
N PHE A 175 -1.62 15.08 -14.05
CA PHE A 175 -1.55 13.78 -13.36
C PHE A 175 -2.94 13.19 -13.10
N ASP A 176 -3.90 14.02 -12.73
CA ASP A 176 -5.28 13.56 -12.49
C ASP A 176 -5.90 13.07 -13.81
N ASP A 177 -5.65 13.76 -14.92
CA ASP A 177 -6.07 13.34 -16.26
C ASP A 177 -5.42 11.98 -16.61
N MET A 178 -4.10 11.81 -16.44
CA MET A 178 -3.41 10.54 -16.66
C MET A 178 -3.94 9.39 -15.78
N LEU A 179 -4.17 9.66 -14.50
CA LEU A 179 -4.69 8.65 -13.57
C LEU A 179 -6.06 8.14 -14.02
N GLU A 180 -6.94 9.05 -14.44
CA GLU A 180 -8.27 8.68 -14.90
C GLU A 180 -8.20 7.93 -16.24
N ASP A 181 -7.47 8.44 -17.22
CA ASP A 181 -7.32 7.81 -18.54
C ASP A 181 -6.75 6.37 -18.42
N VAL A 182 -5.69 6.18 -17.62
CA VAL A 182 -5.11 4.85 -17.39
C VAL A 182 -6.09 3.95 -16.64
N THR A 183 -6.88 4.51 -15.72
CA THR A 183 -7.91 3.72 -15.00
C THR A 183 -9.04 3.31 -15.93
N GLU A 184 -9.48 4.17 -16.85
CA GLU A 184 -10.48 3.86 -17.88
C GLU A 184 -10.00 2.77 -18.84
N ILE A 185 -8.71 2.76 -19.22
CA ILE A 185 -8.12 1.66 -20.01
C ILE A 185 -8.26 0.33 -19.27
N VAL A 186 -7.91 0.31 -17.98
CA VAL A 186 -8.03 -0.90 -17.14
C VAL A 186 -9.49 -1.36 -17.03
N GLU A 187 -10.41 -0.44 -16.76
CA GLU A 187 -11.85 -0.74 -16.67
C GLU A 187 -12.40 -1.32 -17.96
N SER A 188 -11.98 -0.76 -19.11
CA SER A 188 -12.38 -1.22 -20.43
C SER A 188 -11.86 -2.63 -20.73
N ASP A 189 -10.56 -2.87 -20.52
CA ASP A 189 -9.91 -4.13 -20.88
C ASP A 189 -10.40 -5.31 -20.03
N PHE A 190 -10.67 -5.05 -18.74
CA PHE A 190 -11.13 -6.07 -17.80
C PHE A 190 -12.66 -6.08 -17.60
N ARG A 191 -13.38 -5.11 -18.17
CA ARG A 191 -14.83 -4.94 -17.99
C ARG A 191 -15.24 -4.86 -16.52
N ILE A 192 -14.47 -4.13 -15.74
CA ILE A 192 -14.70 -3.90 -14.30
C ILE A 192 -14.94 -2.43 -14.05
N ILE A 193 -15.46 -2.12 -12.86
CA ILE A 193 -15.47 -0.77 -12.30
C ILE A 193 -14.47 -0.76 -11.16
N VAL A 194 -13.46 0.10 -11.26
CA VAL A 194 -12.45 0.30 -10.22
C VAL A 194 -13.03 1.21 -9.15
N ASP A 195 -13.02 0.75 -7.91
CA ASP A 195 -13.46 1.55 -6.77
C ASP A 195 -12.37 2.57 -6.39
N ARG A 196 -12.57 3.83 -6.82
CA ARG A 196 -11.62 4.94 -6.58
C ARG A 196 -11.44 5.29 -5.10
N ASP A 197 -12.37 4.89 -4.25
CA ASP A 197 -12.28 5.08 -2.79
C ASP A 197 -11.60 3.91 -2.08
N SER A 198 -11.14 2.89 -2.82
CA SER A 198 -10.49 1.73 -2.23
C SER A 198 -9.04 2.00 -1.84
N TYR A 199 -8.54 1.24 -0.85
CA TYR A 199 -7.13 1.27 -0.46
C TYR A 199 -6.21 0.84 -1.61
N ASP A 200 -6.65 -0.13 -2.42
CA ASP A 200 -5.87 -0.60 -3.56
C ASP A 200 -5.76 0.46 -4.64
N PHE A 201 -6.83 1.24 -4.87
CA PHE A 201 -6.79 2.38 -5.77
C PHE A 201 -5.85 3.49 -5.27
N THR A 202 -5.88 3.83 -3.98
CA THR A 202 -4.96 4.81 -3.39
C THR A 202 -3.51 4.41 -3.59
N ARG A 203 -3.19 3.12 -3.43
CA ARG A 203 -1.86 2.58 -3.70
C ARG A 203 -1.51 2.68 -5.18
N TYR A 204 -2.38 2.21 -6.05
CA TYR A 204 -2.22 2.27 -7.49
C TYR A 204 -1.98 3.71 -7.98
N ALA A 205 -2.79 4.67 -7.54
CA ALA A 205 -2.62 6.07 -7.84
C ALA A 205 -1.26 6.62 -7.39
N THR A 206 -0.78 6.20 -6.21
CA THR A 206 0.56 6.55 -5.73
C THR A 206 1.65 6.04 -6.67
N HIS A 207 1.54 4.80 -7.14
CA HIS A 207 2.51 4.21 -8.05
C HIS A 207 2.46 4.84 -9.44
N LEU A 208 1.28 5.14 -9.98
CA LEU A 208 1.14 5.91 -11.22
C LEU A 208 1.75 7.31 -11.11
N ARG A 209 1.66 7.96 -9.95
CA ARG A 209 2.30 9.26 -9.73
C ARG A 209 3.82 9.19 -9.90
N TYR A 210 4.45 8.11 -9.47
CA TYR A 210 5.89 7.92 -9.68
C TYR A 210 6.23 7.64 -11.13
N LEU A 211 5.42 6.83 -11.82
CA LEU A 211 5.56 6.63 -13.25
C LEU A 211 5.44 7.96 -14.00
N PHE A 212 4.43 8.76 -13.69
CA PHE A 212 4.22 10.07 -14.31
C PHE A 212 5.40 11.03 -14.10
N LYS A 213 5.96 11.09 -12.87
CA LYS A 213 7.15 11.90 -12.59
C LYS A 213 8.36 11.47 -13.41
N ARG A 214 8.58 10.17 -13.58
CA ARG A 214 9.68 9.65 -14.43
C ARG A 214 9.48 10.01 -15.89
N ILE A 215 8.27 9.83 -16.39
CA ILE A 215 7.92 10.26 -17.76
C ILE A 215 8.27 11.73 -17.97
N GLN A 216 7.88 12.60 -17.05
CA GLN A 216 8.18 14.03 -17.14
C GLN A 216 9.70 14.34 -17.04
N ALA A 217 10.44 13.56 -16.27
CA ALA A 217 11.89 13.70 -16.11
C ALA A 217 12.68 13.10 -17.28
N GLY A 218 12.04 12.34 -18.18
CA GLY A 218 12.73 11.59 -19.23
C GLY A 218 13.62 10.47 -18.68
N GLU A 219 13.32 9.97 -17.48
CA GLU A 219 14.07 8.91 -16.80
C GLU A 219 13.41 7.57 -17.07
N SER A 220 14.19 6.58 -17.50
CA SER A 220 13.77 5.18 -17.60
C SER A 220 14.45 4.34 -16.52
N LEU A 221 13.73 3.31 -16.08
CA LEU A 221 14.28 2.31 -15.18
C LEU A 221 15.26 1.40 -15.92
N ASN A 222 16.36 1.06 -15.25
CA ASN A 222 17.35 0.17 -15.80
C ASN A 222 17.58 -0.97 -14.81
N SER A 223 16.95 -2.12 -15.03
CA SER A 223 17.13 -3.28 -14.16
C SER A 223 17.20 -4.62 -14.85
N ALA A 224 17.47 -5.64 -14.04
CA ALA A 224 17.74 -7.02 -14.46
C ALA A 224 16.50 -7.94 -14.25
N ASN A 225 15.27 -7.44 -14.42
CA ASN A 225 14.04 -8.20 -14.15
C ASN A 225 13.42 -8.90 -15.38
N MET A 226 14.16 -9.03 -16.48
CA MET A 226 13.67 -9.64 -17.72
C MET A 226 13.04 -11.02 -17.52
N GLN A 227 13.63 -11.87 -16.69
CA GLN A 227 13.07 -13.22 -16.47
C GLN A 227 11.72 -13.14 -15.73
N MET A 228 11.62 -12.23 -14.78
CA MET A 228 10.38 -12.00 -14.04
C MET A 228 9.29 -11.44 -14.95
N TYR A 229 9.62 -10.47 -15.80
CA TYR A 229 8.69 -9.90 -16.77
C TYR A 229 8.13 -11.01 -17.70
N LYS A 230 8.99 -11.88 -18.23
CA LYS A 230 8.56 -13.01 -19.06
C LYS A 230 7.60 -13.95 -18.31
N ASN A 231 7.99 -14.35 -17.10
CA ASN A 231 7.14 -15.24 -16.30
C ASN A 231 5.78 -14.61 -15.99
N PHE A 232 5.76 -13.32 -15.65
CA PHE A 232 4.52 -12.61 -15.32
C PHE A 232 3.62 -12.41 -16.55
N ARG A 233 4.21 -12.16 -17.72
CA ARG A 233 3.50 -12.12 -19.00
C ARG A 233 2.85 -13.45 -19.38
N GLU A 234 3.56 -14.56 -19.14
CA GLU A 234 3.05 -15.90 -19.42
C GLU A 234 1.92 -16.27 -18.44
N GLU A 235 2.05 -15.89 -17.17
CA GLU A 235 1.05 -16.18 -16.14
C GLU A 235 -0.20 -15.29 -16.29
N PHE A 236 -0.04 -14.03 -16.68
CA PHE A 236 -1.11 -13.03 -16.79
C PHE A 236 -1.17 -12.37 -18.18
N PRO A 237 -1.50 -13.12 -19.25
CA PRO A 237 -1.43 -12.59 -20.61
C PRO A 237 -2.40 -11.43 -20.88
N GLN A 238 -3.61 -11.45 -20.30
CA GLN A 238 -4.57 -10.38 -20.45
C GLN A 238 -4.09 -9.08 -19.78
N LEU A 239 -3.42 -9.20 -18.63
CA LEU A 239 -2.82 -8.06 -17.95
C LEU A 239 -1.66 -7.48 -18.75
N ALA A 240 -0.85 -8.31 -19.40
CA ALA A 240 0.22 -7.88 -20.29
C ALA A 240 -0.32 -7.09 -21.49
N GLU A 241 -1.43 -7.49 -22.07
CA GLU A 241 -2.07 -6.71 -23.16
C GLU A 241 -2.62 -5.37 -22.65
N CYS A 242 -3.26 -5.32 -21.49
CA CYS A 242 -3.72 -4.08 -20.88
C CYS A 242 -2.55 -3.09 -20.67
N VAL A 243 -1.42 -3.57 -20.15
CA VAL A 243 -0.23 -2.72 -19.93
C VAL A 243 0.35 -2.21 -21.25
N LYS A 244 0.28 -2.96 -22.35
CA LYS A 244 0.64 -2.47 -23.67
C LYS A 244 -0.30 -1.35 -24.16
N HIS A 245 -1.61 -1.45 -23.90
CA HIS A 245 -2.54 -0.36 -24.19
C HIS A 245 -2.18 0.91 -23.41
N ILE A 246 -1.85 0.76 -22.13
CA ILE A 246 -1.33 1.88 -21.31
C ILE A 246 -0.02 2.44 -21.89
N GLY A 247 0.91 1.58 -22.33
CA GLY A 247 2.14 2.00 -22.99
C GLY A 247 1.89 2.77 -24.30
N SER A 248 0.91 2.35 -25.09
CA SER A 248 0.50 3.07 -26.30
C SER A 248 -0.08 4.44 -25.96
N TYR A 249 -0.97 4.53 -24.99
CA TYR A 249 -1.50 5.78 -24.47
C TYR A 249 -0.37 6.74 -24.01
N CYS A 250 0.59 6.24 -23.22
CA CYS A 250 1.72 7.06 -22.76
C CYS A 250 2.56 7.58 -23.92
N ARG A 251 2.76 6.78 -24.96
CA ARG A 251 3.51 7.18 -26.15
C ARG A 251 2.78 8.24 -26.96
N GLU A 252 1.49 8.07 -27.17
CA GLU A 252 0.67 8.97 -27.98
C GLU A 252 0.37 10.30 -27.28
N THR A 253 0.13 10.26 -25.97
CA THR A 253 -0.32 11.42 -25.20
C THR A 253 0.84 12.18 -24.56
N TRP A 254 1.89 11.47 -24.13
CA TRP A 254 2.98 12.02 -23.32
C TRP A 254 4.37 11.91 -23.98
N ASP A 255 4.44 11.41 -25.23
CA ASP A 255 5.70 11.12 -25.95
C ASP A 255 6.68 10.28 -25.12
N ALA A 256 6.14 9.32 -24.35
CA ALA A 256 6.87 8.48 -23.40
C ALA A 256 6.78 7.02 -23.78
N THR A 257 7.93 6.34 -23.86
CA THR A 257 7.99 4.89 -24.06
C THR A 257 8.29 4.22 -22.74
N LEU A 258 7.40 3.32 -22.31
CA LEU A 258 7.61 2.49 -21.12
C LEU A 258 8.64 1.41 -21.44
N SER A 259 9.57 1.16 -20.51
CA SER A 259 10.49 0.02 -20.60
C SER A 259 9.76 -1.28 -20.28
N GLU A 260 9.87 -2.28 -21.15
CA GLU A 260 9.16 -3.56 -21.00
C GLU A 260 9.48 -4.26 -19.69
N GLU A 261 10.76 -4.31 -19.31
CA GLU A 261 11.26 -5.14 -18.21
C GLU A 261 10.94 -4.59 -16.82
N GLU A 262 10.70 -3.29 -16.73
CA GLU A 262 10.55 -2.60 -15.45
C GLU A 262 9.23 -1.88 -15.31
N GLU A 263 8.96 -0.93 -16.20
CA GLU A 263 7.77 -0.10 -16.05
C GLU A 263 6.52 -0.89 -16.38
N GLU A 264 6.55 -1.73 -17.41
CA GLU A 264 5.43 -2.63 -17.71
C GLU A 264 5.25 -3.67 -16.59
N LEU A 265 6.34 -4.32 -16.12
CA LEU A 265 6.27 -5.24 -14.99
C LEU A 265 5.74 -4.57 -13.73
N TYR A 266 6.21 -3.35 -13.45
CA TYR A 266 5.75 -2.57 -12.31
C TYR A 266 4.24 -2.29 -12.38
N LEU A 267 3.74 -1.86 -13.53
CA LEU A 267 2.31 -1.67 -13.76
C LEU A 267 1.54 -2.99 -13.60
N MET A 268 2.02 -4.08 -14.20
CA MET A 268 1.39 -5.39 -14.08
C MET A 268 1.22 -5.84 -12.62
N ILE A 269 2.24 -5.68 -11.78
CA ILE A 269 2.18 -6.06 -10.37
C ILE A 269 1.10 -5.28 -9.62
N HIS A 270 0.99 -3.97 -9.88
CA HIS A 270 0.02 -3.13 -9.17
C HIS A 270 -1.40 -3.30 -9.69
N LEU A 271 -1.58 -3.46 -10.99
CA LEU A 271 -2.87 -3.72 -11.60
C LEU A 271 -3.41 -5.11 -11.25
N ASN A 272 -2.55 -6.13 -11.21
CA ASN A 272 -2.96 -7.49 -10.82
C ASN A 272 -3.71 -7.50 -9.48
N ARG A 273 -3.27 -6.69 -8.52
CA ARG A 273 -3.92 -6.61 -7.21
C ARG A 273 -5.33 -6.02 -7.27
N ILE A 274 -5.54 -5.00 -8.12
CA ILE A 274 -6.87 -4.40 -8.31
C ILE A 274 -7.82 -5.41 -8.97
N ILE A 275 -7.30 -6.16 -9.95
CA ILE A 275 -8.07 -7.09 -10.78
C ILE A 275 -8.39 -8.37 -10.01
N SER A 276 -7.41 -8.98 -9.34
CA SER A 276 -7.57 -10.24 -8.60
C SER A 276 -8.63 -10.17 -7.49
N LYS A 277 -8.85 -9.00 -6.88
CA LYS A 277 -9.93 -8.81 -5.89
C LYS A 277 -11.34 -8.79 -6.51
N LYS A 278 -11.43 -8.67 -7.83
CA LYS A 278 -12.71 -8.76 -8.57
C LYS A 278 -13.03 -10.16 -9.04
N GLY A 279 -12.18 -11.16 -8.70
CA GLY A 279 -12.40 -12.57 -9.02
C GLY A 279 -12.00 -12.96 -10.44
N LEU A 280 -11.13 -12.17 -11.07
CA LEU A 280 -10.56 -12.40 -12.40
C LEU A 280 -9.12 -12.88 -12.29
#